data_322357cb4ae4d8496609235ef04dcaa7
#
_entry.id   322357cb4ae4d8496609235ef04dcaa7
#
_cell.length_a   1.000
_cell.length_b   1.000
_cell.length_c   1.000
_cell.angle_alpha   90.00
_cell.angle_beta   90.00
_cell.angle_gamma   90.00
#
_symmetry.space_group_name_H-M   'P 1'
#
loop_
_entity.id
_entity.type
_entity.pdbx_description
1 polymer ?
#
loop_
_entity_poly.entity_id
_entity_poly.type
_entity_poly.pdbx_seq_one_letter_code
_entity_poly.pdbx_strand_id
1 'polypeptide(L)'
;MRANTSERGMRRVKKAFVVTGGVLACLISFSGCADKPTYQVDYDQAFPFAGYQSYRWYDDDHNTTESQYRRYNSSDKRVRNTANQELIQKGFREAPRGQADFWVNYHVTKRQTQKITGQEQGMHGGVAAGTYGRSVSVGYSSGPSVKTYEDGTAMFDVIDIKTGRIVWRGVAEGRLKNNMSKADREQLTITVVHELLKQFPPS
;
A
#
# COMPACT_ATOMS: atom_id res chain seq x y z
N MET A 1 -52.60 -48.64 -51.10
CA MET A 1 -52.24 -50.12 -50.97
C MET A 1 -51.28 -50.24 -49.77
N ARG A 2 -51.75 -51.03 -48.80
CA ARG A 2 -51.01 -51.79 -47.80
C ARG A 2 -49.91 -51.06 -46.98
N ALA A 3 -50.12 -50.73 -45.69
CA ALA A 3 -50.19 -51.66 -44.55
C ALA A 3 -48.85 -52.39 -44.27
N ASN A 4 -48.23 -52.12 -43.15
CA ASN A 4 -48.02 -53.07 -42.05
C ASN A 4 -47.04 -52.47 -41.05
N THR A 5 -47.43 -52.17 -39.87
CA THR A 5 -47.47 -52.97 -38.63
C THR A 5 -46.15 -53.59 -38.17
N SER A 6 -45.92 -53.37 -36.92
CA SER A 6 -45.19 -54.24 -35.98
C SER A 6 -43.89 -53.64 -35.45
N GLU A 7 -43.63 -53.56 -34.28
CA GLU A 7 -43.90 -54.11 -32.96
C GLU A 7 -42.73 -53.67 -32.02
N ARG A 8 -43.09 -53.19 -30.88
CA ARG A 8 -42.54 -53.40 -29.54
C ARG A 8 -41.07 -53.95 -29.42
N GLY A 9 -40.28 -53.09 -28.86
CA GLY A 9 -39.01 -53.51 -28.24
C GLY A 9 -38.72 -52.70 -27.00
N MET A 10 -39.36 -53.07 -25.91
CA MET A 10 -39.12 -52.49 -24.59
C MET A 10 -37.75 -52.96 -24.06
N ARG A 11 -36.75 -52.15 -24.13
CA ARG A 11 -35.48 -52.42 -23.46
C ARG A 11 -35.27 -51.44 -22.30
N ARG A 12 -35.28 -52.02 -21.12
CA ARG A 12 -34.92 -51.44 -19.84
C ARG A 12 -33.54 -50.80 -19.92
N VAL A 13 -33.48 -49.51 -19.84
CA VAL A 13 -32.19 -48.81 -19.61
C VAL A 13 -31.98 -48.72 -18.12
N LYS A 14 -30.99 -49.44 -17.67
CA LYS A 14 -30.46 -49.41 -16.30
C LYS A 14 -29.99 -47.97 -15.96
N LYS A 15 -30.54 -47.40 -14.90
CA LYS A 15 -30.03 -46.14 -14.34
C LYS A 15 -28.62 -46.37 -13.84
N ALA A 16 -27.63 -45.86 -14.54
CA ALA A 16 -26.29 -45.69 -14.03
C ALA A 16 -26.26 -44.41 -13.17
N PHE A 17 -26.12 -44.59 -11.89
CA PHE A 17 -25.91 -43.51 -10.91
C PHE A 17 -24.44 -43.08 -11.05
N VAL A 18 -24.21 -41.99 -11.75
CA VAL A 18 -22.90 -41.33 -11.77
C VAL A 18 -22.82 -40.46 -10.53
N VAL A 19 -22.11 -40.95 -9.54
CA VAL A 19 -21.71 -40.16 -8.35
C VAL A 19 -20.58 -39.23 -8.82
N THR A 20 -20.94 -38.02 -9.18
CA THR A 20 -19.95 -36.96 -9.46
C THR A 20 -19.48 -36.41 -8.12
N GLY A 21 -18.33 -36.96 -7.68
CA GLY A 21 -17.62 -36.42 -6.50
C GLY A 21 -17.16 -34.99 -6.77
N GLY A 22 -17.85 -34.03 -6.17
CA GLY A 22 -17.45 -32.63 -6.19
C GLY A 22 -16.18 -32.45 -5.36
N VAL A 23 -15.06 -32.29 -6.03
CA VAL A 23 -13.82 -31.76 -5.41
C VAL A 23 -14.06 -30.28 -5.14
N LEU A 24 -14.50 -29.96 -3.92
CA LEU A 24 -14.56 -28.61 -3.41
C LEU A 24 -13.13 -28.15 -3.15
N ALA A 25 -12.52 -27.51 -4.16
CA ALA A 25 -11.25 -26.84 -4.03
C ALA A 25 -11.42 -25.65 -3.08
N CYS A 26 -11.07 -25.83 -1.81
CA CYS A 26 -10.89 -24.73 -0.86
C CYS A 26 -9.73 -23.84 -1.35
N LEU A 27 -10.07 -22.78 -2.07
CA LEU A 27 -9.17 -21.64 -2.28
C LEU A 27 -8.97 -20.97 -0.93
N ILE A 28 -7.94 -21.42 -0.21
CA ILE A 28 -7.46 -20.72 0.99
C ILE A 28 -6.83 -19.42 0.48
N SER A 29 -7.63 -18.36 0.45
CA SER A 29 -7.15 -17.01 0.27
C SER A 29 -6.29 -16.67 1.49
N PHE A 30 -4.98 -16.78 1.36
CA PHE A 30 -4.05 -16.19 2.32
C PHE A 30 -4.20 -14.66 2.25
N SER A 31 -5.20 -14.15 2.94
CA SER A 31 -5.30 -12.72 3.24
C SER A 31 -4.19 -12.40 4.24
N GLY A 32 -2.98 -12.27 3.75
CA GLY A 32 -1.91 -11.66 4.54
C GLY A 32 -2.37 -10.26 4.91
N CYS A 33 -2.67 -10.01 6.17
CA CYS A 33 -2.86 -8.67 6.72
C CYS A 33 -1.53 -7.92 6.63
N ALA A 34 -1.18 -7.46 5.44
CA ALA A 34 -0.22 -6.38 5.31
C ALA A 34 -1.03 -5.11 5.63
N ASP A 35 -0.58 -4.34 6.62
CA ASP A 35 -1.16 -3.03 6.89
C ASP A 35 -1.09 -2.23 5.58
N LYS A 36 -2.26 -2.02 4.96
CA LYS A 36 -2.34 -1.24 3.72
C LYS A 36 -2.08 0.22 4.06
N PRO A 37 -1.39 0.97 3.19
CA PRO A 37 -1.27 2.41 3.39
C PRO A 37 -2.64 3.08 3.49
N THR A 38 -2.75 4.06 4.38
CA THR A 38 -3.89 4.96 4.44
C THR A 38 -3.60 6.18 3.57
N TYR A 39 -4.63 6.71 2.92
CA TYR A 39 -4.53 7.85 2.02
C TYR A 39 -5.46 8.95 2.51
N GLN A 40 -4.94 10.15 2.62
CA GLN A 40 -5.69 11.34 3.03
C GLN A 40 -5.40 12.46 2.03
N VAL A 41 -6.42 13.26 1.73
CA VAL A 41 -6.30 14.42 0.84
C VAL A 41 -6.91 15.63 1.53
N ASP A 42 -6.20 16.73 1.46
CA ASP A 42 -6.65 18.05 1.87
C ASP A 42 -6.46 19.04 0.72
N TYR A 43 -7.46 19.89 0.48
CA TYR A 43 -7.40 20.86 -0.61
C TYR A 43 -8.28 22.08 -0.34
N ASP A 44 -7.94 23.19 -0.97
CA ASP A 44 -8.73 24.40 -0.96
C ASP A 44 -9.99 24.21 -1.84
N GLN A 45 -11.15 24.02 -1.20
CA GLN A 45 -12.42 23.78 -1.89
C GLN A 45 -12.89 24.96 -2.77
N ALA A 46 -12.41 26.17 -2.48
CA ALA A 46 -12.74 27.35 -3.27
C ALA A 46 -11.77 27.56 -4.46
N PHE A 47 -10.73 26.73 -4.58
CA PHE A 47 -9.73 26.91 -5.61
C PHE A 47 -10.18 26.36 -6.98
N PRO A 48 -10.05 27.15 -8.06
CA PRO A 48 -10.53 26.75 -9.40
C PRO A 48 -9.52 25.84 -10.12
N PHE A 49 -9.42 24.58 -9.74
CA PHE A 49 -8.49 23.60 -10.34
C PHE A 49 -8.69 23.40 -11.85
N ALA A 50 -9.89 23.64 -12.36
CA ALA A 50 -10.21 23.49 -13.79
C ALA A 50 -9.38 24.42 -14.70
N GLY A 51 -8.77 25.46 -14.15
CA GLY A 51 -7.91 26.38 -14.88
C GLY A 51 -6.49 25.85 -15.12
N TYR A 52 -6.09 24.78 -14.43
CA TYR A 52 -4.76 24.21 -14.54
C TYR A 52 -4.60 23.35 -15.80
N GLN A 53 -3.52 23.53 -16.52
CA GLN A 53 -3.14 22.76 -17.70
C GLN A 53 -1.71 22.25 -17.68
N SER A 54 -0.83 22.89 -16.89
CA SER A 54 0.58 22.64 -16.94
C SER A 54 1.23 22.67 -15.56
N TYR A 55 2.21 21.79 -15.39
CA TYR A 55 2.94 21.66 -14.13
C TYR A 55 4.44 21.73 -14.34
N ARG A 56 5.15 21.96 -13.26
CA ARG A 56 6.59 21.83 -13.15
C ARG A 56 6.98 21.29 -11.76
N TRP A 57 8.08 20.62 -11.69
CA TRP A 57 8.61 20.19 -10.40
C TRP A 57 9.16 21.37 -9.61
N TYR A 58 8.74 21.50 -8.36
CA TYR A 58 9.18 22.58 -7.47
C TYR A 58 10.69 22.65 -7.36
N ASP A 59 11.35 21.50 -7.22
CA ASP A 59 12.80 21.38 -7.09
C ASP A 59 13.58 21.83 -8.34
N ASP A 60 12.95 21.84 -9.49
CA ASP A 60 13.62 22.26 -10.73
C ASP A 60 13.71 23.79 -10.85
N ASP A 61 12.83 24.49 -10.14
CA ASP A 61 12.83 25.94 -10.04
C ASP A 61 13.50 26.45 -8.75
N HIS A 62 13.46 25.65 -7.70
CA HIS A 62 13.98 25.97 -6.37
C HIS A 62 15.12 25.03 -6.00
N ASN A 63 16.34 25.52 -6.13
CA ASN A 63 17.55 24.72 -5.89
C ASN A 63 17.84 24.61 -4.38
N THR A 64 17.15 23.73 -3.67
CA THR A 64 17.40 23.45 -2.26
C THR A 64 18.48 22.37 -2.09
N THR A 65 19.15 22.34 -0.93
CA THR A 65 20.13 21.28 -0.62
C THR A 65 19.49 19.89 -0.71
N GLU A 66 18.25 19.76 -0.26
CA GLU A 66 17.49 18.51 -0.32
C GLU A 66 17.19 18.09 -1.77
N SER A 67 16.82 19.05 -2.63
CA SER A 67 16.55 18.79 -4.04
C SER A 67 17.79 18.30 -4.79
N GLN A 68 18.96 18.84 -4.48
CA GLN A 68 20.23 18.38 -5.05
C GLN A 68 20.53 16.93 -4.67
N TYR A 69 20.30 16.56 -3.41
CA TYR A 69 20.53 15.20 -2.92
C TYR A 69 19.58 14.18 -3.57
N ARG A 70 18.32 14.55 -3.79
CA ARG A 70 17.29 13.70 -4.41
C ARG A 70 17.59 13.39 -5.87
N ARG A 71 18.09 14.36 -6.67
CA ARG A 71 18.35 14.19 -8.12
C ARG A 71 19.29 13.04 -8.46
N TYR A 72 20.15 12.64 -7.53
CA TYR A 72 21.05 11.50 -7.71
C TYR A 72 20.44 10.16 -7.27
N ASN A 73 19.23 10.17 -6.72
CA ASN A 73 18.60 8.97 -6.18
C ASN A 73 17.71 8.31 -7.23
N SER A 74 17.92 7.00 -7.45
CA SER A 74 17.06 6.21 -8.35
C SER A 74 15.59 6.20 -7.93
N SER A 75 15.31 6.39 -6.63
CA SER A 75 13.96 6.49 -6.10
C SER A 75 13.28 7.79 -6.53
N ASP A 76 14.00 8.90 -6.60
CA ASP A 76 13.47 10.17 -7.10
C ASP A 76 13.02 10.05 -8.55
N LYS A 77 13.86 9.48 -9.40
CA LYS A 77 13.51 9.25 -10.82
C LYS A 77 12.23 8.43 -10.96
N ARG A 78 12.05 7.44 -10.11
CA ARG A 78 10.85 6.59 -10.14
C ARG A 78 9.61 7.36 -9.72
N VAL A 79 9.66 8.08 -8.59
CA VAL A 79 8.56 8.93 -8.14
C VAL A 79 8.15 9.91 -9.22
N ARG A 80 9.11 10.67 -9.78
CA ARG A 80 8.86 11.65 -10.84
C ARG A 80 8.29 11.01 -12.09
N ASN A 81 8.87 9.90 -12.57
CA ASN A 81 8.37 9.22 -13.76
C ASN A 81 6.93 8.73 -13.57
N THR A 82 6.62 8.14 -12.42
CA THR A 82 5.24 7.68 -12.14
C THR A 82 4.30 8.87 -12.05
N ALA A 83 4.67 9.91 -11.31
CA ALA A 83 3.84 11.12 -11.18
C ALA A 83 3.64 11.83 -12.52
N ASN A 84 4.67 11.94 -13.36
CA ASN A 84 4.55 12.50 -14.68
C ASN A 84 3.56 11.71 -15.56
N GLN A 85 3.61 10.38 -15.50
CA GLN A 85 2.65 9.54 -16.23
C GLN A 85 1.22 9.79 -15.78
N GLU A 86 0.98 9.85 -14.46
CA GLU A 86 -0.34 10.12 -13.90
C GLU A 86 -0.87 11.50 -14.31
N LEU A 87 -0.03 12.53 -14.23
CA LEU A 87 -0.41 13.90 -14.59
C LEU A 87 -0.68 14.02 -16.09
N ILE A 88 0.13 13.41 -16.94
CA ILE A 88 -0.06 13.40 -18.40
C ILE A 88 -1.37 12.67 -18.76
N GLN A 89 -1.68 11.54 -18.14
CA GLN A 89 -2.96 10.83 -18.36
C GLN A 89 -4.18 11.66 -17.99
N LYS A 90 -4.02 12.58 -17.04
CA LYS A 90 -5.06 13.55 -16.65
C LYS A 90 -5.13 14.80 -17.52
N GLY A 91 -4.27 14.89 -18.53
CA GLY A 91 -4.24 16.00 -19.49
C GLY A 91 -3.30 17.14 -19.11
N PHE A 92 -2.56 17.03 -18.01
CA PHE A 92 -1.54 18.02 -17.68
C PHE A 92 -0.28 17.82 -18.51
N ARG A 93 0.44 18.90 -18.79
CA ARG A 93 1.73 18.85 -19.49
C ARG A 93 2.82 19.43 -18.60
N GLU A 94 4.01 18.88 -18.67
CA GLU A 94 5.18 19.52 -18.06
C GLU A 94 5.57 20.75 -18.87
N ALA A 95 5.78 21.88 -18.19
CA ALA A 95 6.08 23.15 -18.82
C ALA A 95 7.51 23.63 -18.50
N PRO A 96 8.10 24.46 -19.37
CA PRO A 96 9.35 25.14 -19.07
C PRO A 96 9.23 26.07 -17.87
N ARG A 97 10.39 26.49 -17.32
CA ARG A 97 10.46 27.43 -16.21
C ARG A 97 9.67 28.71 -16.50
N GLY A 98 8.83 29.13 -15.55
CA GLY A 98 8.02 30.34 -15.64
C GLY A 98 6.79 30.21 -16.54
N GLN A 99 6.45 29.02 -17.04
CA GLN A 99 5.30 28.79 -17.93
C GLN A 99 4.30 27.77 -17.37
N ALA A 100 4.56 27.22 -16.20
CA ALA A 100 3.64 26.28 -15.54
C ALA A 100 2.56 27.02 -14.73
N ASP A 101 1.43 26.37 -14.56
CA ASP A 101 0.32 26.87 -13.72
C ASP A 101 0.55 26.51 -12.26
N PHE A 102 1.16 25.36 -12.00
CA PHE A 102 1.43 24.89 -10.64
C PHE A 102 2.76 24.12 -10.53
N TRP A 103 3.30 24.11 -9.32
CA TRP A 103 4.39 23.22 -8.97
C TRP A 103 3.86 21.95 -8.33
N VAL A 104 4.56 20.85 -8.64
CA VAL A 104 4.42 19.57 -7.91
C VAL A 104 5.64 19.39 -7.03
N ASN A 105 5.41 19.09 -5.77
CA ASN A 105 6.47 18.73 -4.83
C ASN A 105 6.13 17.43 -4.13
N TYR A 106 7.14 16.71 -3.63
CA TYR A 106 6.91 15.53 -2.81
C TYR A 106 7.95 15.40 -1.70
N HIS A 107 7.52 14.81 -0.60
CA HIS A 107 8.37 14.48 0.54
C HIS A 107 8.14 13.03 0.95
N VAL A 108 9.22 12.34 1.32
CA VAL A 108 9.14 10.99 1.89
C VAL A 108 9.92 10.97 3.19
N THR A 109 9.26 10.59 4.25
CA THR A 109 9.87 10.42 5.57
C THR A 109 9.72 8.99 6.05
N LYS A 110 10.63 8.56 6.91
CA LYS A 110 10.62 7.26 7.55
C LYS A 110 10.88 7.45 9.04
N ARG A 111 10.10 6.73 9.85
CA ARG A 111 10.23 6.74 11.30
C ARG A 111 10.35 5.31 11.81
N GLN A 112 11.33 5.06 12.67
CA GLN A 112 11.39 3.81 13.40
C GLN A 112 10.49 3.90 14.64
N THR A 113 9.58 2.95 14.78
CA THR A 113 8.68 2.81 15.91
C THR A 113 8.96 1.49 16.60
N GLN A 114 9.13 1.52 17.93
CA GLN A 114 9.32 0.31 18.72
C GLN A 114 8.03 -0.02 19.46
N LYS A 115 7.55 -1.24 19.29
CA LYS A 115 6.44 -1.77 20.09
C LYS A 115 6.98 -2.80 21.07
N ILE A 116 6.83 -2.52 22.35
CA ILE A 116 7.13 -3.46 23.42
C ILE A 116 5.90 -4.36 23.56
N THR A 117 6.07 -5.65 23.24
CA THR A 117 5.03 -6.66 23.44
C THR A 117 5.48 -7.61 24.53
N GLY A 118 4.65 -7.80 25.57
CA GLY A 118 4.96 -8.69 26.68
C GLY A 118 5.11 -7.97 28.02
N GLN A 119 4.27 -7.00 28.28
CA GLN A 119 4.05 -6.52 29.63
C GLN A 119 2.75 -7.18 30.14
N GLU A 120 2.94 -7.91 31.21
CA GLU A 120 2.00 -8.65 32.07
C GLU A 120 1.95 -10.15 31.86
N GLN A 121 2.91 -10.82 32.48
CA GLN A 121 2.53 -11.94 33.32
C GLN A 121 3.42 -11.91 34.55
N GLY A 122 2.76 -11.69 35.68
CA GLY A 122 3.36 -11.56 36.99
C GLY A 122 4.26 -12.72 37.32
N MET A 123 5.40 -12.36 37.87
CA MET A 123 6.34 -13.29 38.47
C MET A 123 5.67 -13.92 39.69
N HIS A 124 5.04 -15.08 39.50
CA HIS A 124 4.70 -15.94 40.63
C HIS A 124 5.92 -16.81 40.96
N GLY A 125 6.81 -16.26 41.74
CA GLY A 125 7.83 -17.02 42.40
C GLY A 125 7.20 -17.88 43.49
N GLY A 126 6.80 -19.11 43.14
CA GLY A 126 6.40 -20.13 44.12
C GLY A 126 7.64 -20.77 44.73
N VAL A 127 7.99 -20.42 45.96
CA VAL A 127 8.97 -21.17 46.72
C VAL A 127 8.18 -22.32 47.40
N ALA A 128 8.20 -23.49 46.77
CA ALA A 128 7.71 -24.71 47.41
C ALA A 128 8.82 -25.30 48.25
N ALA A 129 8.76 -25.15 49.59
CA ALA A 129 9.61 -25.82 50.49
C ALA A 129 9.03 -27.23 50.74
N GLY A 130 9.57 -28.20 50.03
CA GLY A 130 9.31 -29.64 50.30
C GLY A 130 10.50 -30.26 51.01
N THR A 131 10.24 -31.06 51.98
CA THR A 131 11.21 -31.64 52.94
C THR A 131 12.17 -32.66 52.36
N TYR A 132 12.18 -32.90 51.05
CA TYR A 132 13.11 -33.78 50.35
C TYR A 132 13.46 -33.19 48.97
N GLY A 133 14.67 -32.68 48.87
CA GLY A 133 15.27 -32.35 47.56
C GLY A 133 15.07 -30.89 47.10
N ARG A 134 16.16 -30.12 47.11
CA ARG A 134 16.21 -28.80 46.48
C ARG A 134 16.21 -28.96 44.97
N SER A 135 15.10 -28.72 44.33
CA SER A 135 15.06 -28.49 42.89
C SER A 135 14.91 -26.98 42.65
N VAL A 136 15.95 -26.35 42.14
CA VAL A 136 15.88 -24.96 41.64
C VAL A 136 15.41 -25.03 40.22
N SER A 137 14.14 -24.78 39.99
CA SER A 137 13.63 -24.56 38.65
C SER A 137 13.88 -23.10 38.26
N VAL A 138 14.90 -22.88 37.43
CA VAL A 138 15.08 -21.57 36.78
C VAL A 138 14.06 -21.47 35.66
N GLY A 139 12.96 -20.82 35.93
CA GLY A 139 12.01 -20.43 34.90
C GLY A 139 12.63 -19.31 34.05
N TYR A 140 12.98 -19.61 32.82
CA TYR A 140 13.32 -18.58 31.84
C TYR A 140 12.02 -17.80 31.54
N SER A 141 11.82 -16.65 32.17
CA SER A 141 10.85 -15.69 31.70
C SER A 141 11.48 -14.98 30.50
N SER A 142 10.95 -15.23 29.31
CA SER A 142 11.29 -14.43 28.16
C SER A 142 10.93 -12.98 28.47
N GLY A 143 11.93 -12.11 28.57
CA GLY A 143 11.73 -10.67 28.78
C GLY A 143 10.87 -10.05 27.69
N PRO A 144 10.43 -8.80 27.86
CA PRO A 144 9.56 -8.12 26.92
C PRO A 144 10.19 -8.15 25.51
N SER A 145 9.41 -8.65 24.55
CA SER A 145 9.81 -8.68 23.16
C SER A 145 9.64 -7.29 22.56
N VAL A 146 10.75 -6.67 22.14
CA VAL A 146 10.74 -5.38 21.43
C VAL A 146 10.70 -5.65 19.94
N LYS A 147 9.60 -5.27 19.29
CA LYS A 147 9.48 -5.31 17.82
C LYS A 147 9.69 -3.91 17.29
N THR A 148 10.65 -3.75 16.39
CA THR A 148 10.89 -2.49 15.68
C THR A 148 10.16 -2.53 14.34
N TYR A 149 9.42 -1.47 14.05
CA TYR A 149 8.72 -1.24 12.81
C TYR A 149 9.26 0.04 12.15
N GLU A 150 9.19 0.10 10.85
CA GLU A 150 9.48 1.30 10.07
C GLU A 150 8.16 1.82 9.50
N ASP A 151 7.74 3.00 9.91
CA ASP A 151 6.58 3.67 9.36
C ASP A 151 7.05 4.68 8.30
N GLY A 152 6.41 4.66 7.14
CA GLY A 152 6.70 5.55 6.02
C GLY A 152 5.56 6.53 5.80
N THR A 153 5.89 7.78 5.53
CA THR A 153 4.94 8.81 5.08
C THR A 153 5.42 9.37 3.75
N ALA A 154 4.56 9.35 2.75
CA ALA A 154 4.77 10.02 1.47
C ALA A 154 3.73 11.15 1.35
N MET A 155 4.18 12.32 0.94
CA MET A 155 3.36 13.52 0.79
C MET A 155 3.59 14.11 -0.59
N PHE A 156 2.50 14.46 -1.28
CA PHE A 156 2.52 15.22 -2.53
C PHE A 156 1.79 16.53 -2.34
N ASP A 157 2.40 17.60 -2.81
CA ASP A 157 1.85 18.95 -2.76
C ASP A 157 1.69 19.50 -4.18
N VAL A 158 0.55 20.13 -4.42
CA VAL A 158 0.31 21.01 -5.56
C VAL A 158 0.31 22.44 -5.04
N ILE A 159 1.21 23.25 -5.60
CA ILE A 159 1.46 24.62 -5.17
C ILE A 159 1.09 25.55 -6.33
N ASP A 160 0.14 26.43 -6.11
CA ASP A 160 -0.23 27.45 -7.10
C ASP A 160 0.94 28.45 -7.30
N ILE A 161 1.40 28.61 -8.54
CA ILE A 161 2.55 29.45 -8.85
C ILE A 161 2.26 30.93 -8.58
N LYS A 162 1.01 31.38 -8.81
CA LYS A 162 0.62 32.78 -8.67
C LYS A 162 0.62 33.23 -7.23
N THR A 163 0.18 32.36 -6.33
CA THR A 163 0.03 32.70 -4.90
C THR A 163 1.11 32.11 -4.01
N GLY A 164 1.87 31.11 -4.51
CA GLY A 164 2.86 30.36 -3.73
C GLY A 164 2.23 29.46 -2.65
N ARG A 165 0.90 29.27 -2.66
CA ARG A 165 0.18 28.50 -1.64
C ARG A 165 0.01 27.05 -2.08
N ILE A 166 0.08 26.13 -1.11
CA ILE A 166 -0.35 24.74 -1.32
C ILE A 166 -1.87 24.77 -1.45
N VAL A 167 -2.38 24.31 -2.59
CA VAL A 167 -3.82 24.26 -2.89
C VAL A 167 -4.38 22.85 -2.82
N TRP A 168 -3.49 21.84 -2.89
CA TRP A 168 -3.84 20.44 -2.72
C TRP A 168 -2.67 19.69 -2.08
N ARG A 169 -2.97 18.79 -1.16
CA ARG A 169 -2.02 17.92 -0.50
C ARG A 169 -2.57 16.52 -0.37
N GLY A 170 -1.83 15.53 -0.86
CA GLY A 170 -2.10 14.12 -0.62
C GLY A 170 -1.06 13.50 0.30
N VAL A 171 -1.50 12.74 1.29
CA VAL A 171 -0.63 12.05 2.26
C VAL A 171 -0.93 10.57 2.26
N ALA A 172 0.10 9.75 2.14
CA ALA A 172 0.02 8.30 2.32
C ALA A 172 0.87 7.91 3.52
N GLU A 173 0.30 7.16 4.43
CA GLU A 173 0.98 6.65 5.62
C GLU A 173 0.83 5.14 5.71
N GLY A 174 1.91 4.45 6.04
CA GLY A 174 1.86 3.01 6.17
C GLY A 174 3.09 2.41 6.81
N ARG A 175 2.92 1.21 7.34
CA ARG A 175 4.02 0.44 7.88
C ARG A 175 4.78 -0.24 6.77
N LEU A 176 6.09 -0.06 6.76
CA LEU A 176 6.98 -0.73 5.83
C LEU A 176 7.29 -2.14 6.34
N LYS A 177 7.26 -3.11 5.45
CA LYS A 177 7.70 -4.47 5.79
C LYS A 177 9.20 -4.47 6.00
N ASN A 178 9.65 -5.14 7.05
CA ASN A 178 11.07 -5.39 7.23
C ASN A 178 11.60 -6.24 6.05
N ASN A 179 12.79 -5.90 5.56
CA ASN A 179 13.46 -6.63 4.48
C ASN A 179 12.71 -6.66 3.14
N MET A 180 12.03 -5.57 2.77
CA MET A 180 11.46 -5.43 1.44
C MET A 180 12.55 -5.58 0.36
N SER A 181 12.26 -6.39 -0.65
CA SER A 181 13.11 -6.47 -1.85
C SER A 181 13.13 -5.13 -2.59
N LYS A 182 14.09 -4.96 -3.50
CA LYS A 182 14.13 -3.78 -4.37
C LYS A 182 12.84 -3.68 -5.20
N ALA A 183 12.37 -4.79 -5.75
CA ALA A 183 11.15 -4.86 -6.56
C ALA A 183 9.91 -4.48 -5.75
N ASP A 184 9.77 -4.96 -4.51
CA ASP A 184 8.64 -4.61 -3.65
C ASP A 184 8.61 -3.12 -3.31
N ARG A 185 9.79 -2.51 -3.04
CA ARG A 185 9.89 -1.06 -2.83
C ARG A 185 9.51 -0.26 -4.06
N GLU A 186 9.90 -0.75 -5.24
CA GLU A 186 9.54 -0.15 -6.51
C GLU A 186 8.04 -0.19 -6.74
N GLN A 187 7.43 -1.35 -6.54
CA GLN A 187 5.99 -1.51 -6.68
C GLN A 187 5.21 -0.68 -5.66
N LEU A 188 5.66 -0.64 -4.40
CA LEU A 188 5.05 0.21 -3.38
C LEU A 188 5.09 1.69 -3.78
N THR A 189 6.23 2.17 -4.28
CA THR A 189 6.36 3.55 -4.74
C THR A 189 5.36 3.87 -5.84
N ILE A 190 5.27 3.02 -6.87
CA ILE A 190 4.32 3.19 -7.98
C ILE A 190 2.88 3.23 -7.45
N THR A 191 2.52 2.28 -6.59
CA THR A 191 1.17 2.19 -6.02
C THR A 191 0.83 3.43 -5.21
N VAL A 192 1.73 3.89 -4.34
CA VAL A 192 1.50 5.07 -3.49
C VAL A 192 1.33 6.33 -4.33
N VAL A 193 2.20 6.56 -5.31
CA VAL A 193 2.10 7.73 -6.20
C VAL A 193 0.80 7.72 -6.99
N HIS A 194 0.45 6.57 -7.56
CA HIS A 194 -0.81 6.39 -8.30
C HIS A 194 -2.03 6.70 -7.43
N GLU A 195 -2.15 6.08 -6.25
CA GLU A 195 -3.30 6.25 -5.37
C GLU A 195 -3.44 7.67 -4.82
N LEU A 196 -2.33 8.37 -4.58
CA LEU A 196 -2.36 9.78 -4.20
C LEU A 196 -2.83 10.66 -5.35
N LEU A 197 -2.13 10.59 -6.49
CA LEU A 197 -2.42 11.46 -7.62
C LEU A 197 -3.74 11.15 -8.32
N LYS A 198 -4.29 9.95 -8.17
CA LYS A 198 -5.65 9.61 -8.60
C LYS A 198 -6.69 10.58 -8.04
N GLN A 199 -6.46 11.14 -6.87
CA GLN A 199 -7.34 12.07 -6.18
C GLN A 199 -7.12 13.55 -6.56
N PHE A 200 -6.17 13.83 -7.47
CA PHE A 200 -5.91 15.16 -8.02
C PHE A 200 -6.29 15.22 -9.52
N PRO A 201 -6.93 16.30 -10.03
CA PRO A 201 -7.56 17.36 -9.24
C PRO A 201 -8.80 16.83 -8.50
N PRO A 202 -9.20 17.46 -7.40
CA PRO A 202 -10.47 17.11 -6.76
C PRO A 202 -11.65 17.45 -7.68
N SER A 203 -12.71 16.61 -7.61
CA SER A 203 -13.95 16.76 -8.39
C SER A 203 -14.88 17.79 -7.77
#